data_c406e373ab86e430072cd684383d8f4e
#
_entry.id   c406e373ab86e430072cd684383d8f4e
#
_cell.length_a   1.000
_cell.length_b   1.000
_cell.length_c   1.000
_cell.angle_alpha   90.00
_cell.angle_beta   90.00
_cell.angle_gamma   90.00
#
_symmetry.space_group_name_H-M   'P 1'
#
loop_
_entity.id
_entity.type
_entity.pdbx_description
1 polymer ?
#
loop_
_entity_poly.entity_id
_entity_poly.type
_entity_poly.pdbx_seq_one_letter_code
_entity_poly.pdbx_strand_id
1 'polypeptide(L)'
;MTITASDIKIGMCIEMDNKTFLVVDFQHCKPGKGPAFVRSKLKNLENGYVLEKTFSSVSQKIEQVRVERRPYQFTYEDDLGAHFMHTETFEEINIDKNLIDNYDLMADGQIVEVMFHTEREAVLSAELPPVLDMEVTYTEPGIKGDTASTSSLKPATVNTGATVKVPLFVNT
;
A
#
# COMPACT_ATOMS: atom_id res chain seq x y z
N MET A 1 -6.76 6.40 -20.35
CA MET A 1 -6.83 5.39 -21.45
C MET A 1 -7.96 4.44 -21.17
N THR A 2 -8.90 4.24 -22.11
CA THR A 2 -10.07 3.38 -21.90
C THR A 2 -9.72 1.92 -22.14
N ILE A 3 -9.99 1.07 -21.15
CA ILE A 3 -9.87 -0.41 -21.20
C ILE A 3 -11.23 -1.05 -20.97
N THR A 4 -11.33 -2.36 -21.10
CA THR A 4 -12.53 -3.11 -20.72
C THR A 4 -12.35 -3.81 -19.38
N ALA A 5 -13.45 -4.19 -18.73
CA ALA A 5 -13.39 -4.94 -17.47
C ALA A 5 -12.65 -6.28 -17.59
N SER A 6 -12.57 -6.85 -18.80
CA SER A 6 -11.79 -8.07 -19.05
C SER A 6 -10.26 -7.84 -19.00
N ASP A 7 -9.81 -6.61 -19.16
CA ASP A 7 -8.39 -6.26 -19.20
C ASP A 7 -7.81 -5.89 -17.82
N ILE A 8 -8.66 -5.87 -16.78
CA ILE A 8 -8.27 -5.56 -15.40
C ILE A 8 -7.21 -6.56 -14.91
N LYS A 9 -6.17 -6.02 -14.27
CA LYS A 9 -5.10 -6.79 -13.62
C LYS A 9 -4.79 -6.19 -12.25
N ILE A 10 -4.27 -7.00 -11.34
CA ILE A 10 -3.76 -6.54 -10.06
C ILE A 10 -2.64 -5.53 -10.28
N GLY A 11 -2.64 -4.45 -9.51
CA GLY A 11 -1.67 -3.36 -9.60
C GLY A 11 -2.01 -2.29 -10.64
N MET A 12 -3.09 -2.45 -11.41
CA MET A 12 -3.58 -1.39 -12.29
C MET A 12 -4.30 -0.30 -11.50
N CYS A 13 -4.14 0.96 -11.93
CA CYS A 13 -4.94 2.07 -11.42
C CYS A 13 -6.06 2.41 -12.41
N ILE A 14 -7.25 2.60 -11.87
CA ILE A 14 -8.45 2.97 -12.64
C ILE A 14 -9.11 4.20 -12.02
N GLU A 15 -9.73 5.02 -12.86
CA GLU A 15 -10.54 6.16 -12.43
C GLU A 15 -12.02 5.79 -12.41
N MET A 16 -12.70 6.13 -11.34
CA MET A 16 -14.13 5.96 -11.18
C MET A 16 -14.67 7.04 -10.25
N ASP A 17 -15.70 7.73 -10.66
CA ASP A 17 -16.32 8.83 -9.90
C ASP A 17 -15.31 9.93 -9.49
N ASN A 18 -14.38 10.30 -10.39
CA ASN A 18 -13.28 11.24 -10.17
C ASN A 18 -12.28 10.84 -9.07
N LYS A 19 -12.25 9.57 -8.69
CA LYS A 19 -11.32 9.02 -7.71
C LYS A 19 -10.46 7.95 -8.35
N THR A 20 -9.20 7.86 -7.89
CA THR A 20 -8.26 6.85 -8.35
C THR A 20 -8.28 5.64 -7.43
N PHE A 21 -8.42 4.46 -8.03
CA PHE A 21 -8.44 3.18 -7.33
C PHE A 21 -7.34 2.27 -7.84
N LEU A 22 -6.65 1.62 -6.92
CA LEU A 22 -5.73 0.52 -7.21
C LEU A 22 -6.48 -0.79 -7.19
N VAL A 23 -6.34 -1.60 -8.22
CA VAL A 23 -6.87 -2.96 -8.27
C VAL A 23 -6.00 -3.88 -7.41
N VAL A 24 -6.52 -4.31 -6.27
CA VAL A 24 -5.81 -5.20 -5.33
C VAL A 24 -6.14 -6.67 -5.55
N ASP A 25 -7.33 -6.95 -6.10
CA ASP A 25 -7.76 -8.31 -6.44
C ASP A 25 -8.85 -8.26 -7.52
N PHE A 26 -8.93 -9.31 -8.34
CA PHE A 26 -10.03 -9.45 -9.30
C PHE A 26 -10.36 -10.91 -9.59
N GLN A 27 -11.61 -11.17 -9.96
CA GLN A 27 -12.10 -12.49 -10.31
C GLN A 27 -13.01 -12.41 -11.54
N HIS A 28 -12.68 -13.17 -12.58
CA HIS A 28 -13.57 -13.39 -13.71
C HIS A 28 -14.58 -14.47 -13.37
N CYS A 29 -15.86 -14.10 -13.36
CA CYS A 29 -16.97 -15.02 -13.10
C CYS A 29 -17.70 -15.34 -14.41
N LYS A 30 -17.76 -16.63 -14.75
CA LYS A 30 -18.51 -17.13 -15.91
C LYS A 30 -19.62 -18.07 -15.38
N PRO A 31 -20.81 -17.55 -15.06
CA PRO A 31 -21.91 -18.39 -14.62
C PRO A 31 -22.36 -19.29 -15.78
N GLY A 32 -22.85 -20.51 -15.45
CA GLY A 32 -23.34 -21.43 -16.47
C GLY A 32 -24.58 -20.91 -17.20
N LYS A 33 -25.32 -19.98 -16.59
CA LYS A 33 -26.46 -19.26 -17.19
C LYS A 33 -26.28 -17.76 -16.86
N GLY A 34 -26.11 -16.91 -17.88
CA GLY A 34 -25.98 -15.48 -17.76
C GLY A 34 -24.66 -14.91 -18.32
N PRO A 35 -24.56 -13.59 -18.44
CA PRO A 35 -23.36 -12.93 -18.94
C PRO A 35 -22.18 -13.08 -17.98
N ALA A 36 -20.97 -13.16 -18.53
CA ALA A 36 -19.75 -13.10 -17.73
C ALA A 36 -19.57 -11.71 -17.12
N PHE A 37 -19.09 -11.66 -15.89
CA PHE A 37 -18.84 -10.43 -15.15
C PHE A 37 -17.48 -10.48 -14.44
N VAL A 38 -16.97 -9.33 -14.03
CA VAL A 38 -15.72 -9.22 -13.26
C VAL A 38 -16.02 -8.63 -11.88
N ARG A 39 -15.58 -9.30 -10.83
CA ARG A 39 -15.59 -8.79 -9.46
C ARG A 39 -14.19 -8.35 -9.12
N SER A 40 -14.05 -7.14 -8.61
CA SER A 40 -12.75 -6.57 -8.26
C SER A 40 -12.77 -5.98 -6.87
N LYS A 41 -11.64 -6.10 -6.16
CA LYS A 41 -11.37 -5.33 -4.95
C LYS A 41 -10.52 -4.14 -5.33
N LEU A 42 -11.00 -2.97 -4.98
CA LEU A 42 -10.42 -1.69 -5.35
C LEU A 42 -10.04 -0.92 -4.09
N LYS A 43 -8.76 -0.57 -3.95
CA LYS A 43 -8.27 0.32 -2.89
C LYS A 43 -8.33 1.75 -3.38
N ASN A 44 -9.09 2.60 -2.71
CA ASN A 44 -9.09 4.03 -2.96
C ASN A 44 -7.75 4.62 -2.50
N LEU A 45 -7.03 5.28 -3.40
CA LEU A 45 -5.70 5.83 -3.11
C LEU A 45 -5.75 7.13 -2.29
N GLU A 46 -6.90 7.80 -2.20
CA GLU A 46 -7.05 9.02 -1.40
C GLU A 46 -7.26 8.74 0.09
N ASN A 47 -7.91 7.62 0.43
CA ASN A 47 -8.30 7.33 1.82
C ASN A 47 -7.97 5.91 2.28
N GLY A 48 -7.35 5.09 1.42
CA GLY A 48 -6.92 3.73 1.73
C GLY A 48 -8.04 2.69 1.86
N TYR A 49 -9.33 3.07 1.77
CA TYR A 49 -10.43 2.12 1.91
C TYR A 49 -10.51 1.16 0.73
N VAL A 50 -10.75 -0.11 1.03
CA VAL A 50 -10.96 -1.15 0.04
C VAL A 50 -12.46 -1.39 -0.12
N LEU A 51 -12.93 -1.35 -1.36
CA LEU A 51 -14.32 -1.67 -1.73
C LEU A 51 -14.37 -2.80 -2.75
N GLU A 52 -15.45 -3.55 -2.75
CA GLU A 52 -15.74 -4.52 -3.81
C GLU A 52 -16.61 -3.87 -4.88
N LYS A 53 -16.20 -4.01 -6.14
CA LYS A 53 -16.95 -3.55 -7.32
C LYS A 53 -17.16 -4.71 -8.27
N THR A 54 -18.42 -4.88 -8.68
CA THR A 54 -18.78 -5.83 -9.73
C THR A 54 -19.05 -5.07 -11.02
N PHE A 55 -18.30 -5.40 -12.06
CA PHE A 55 -18.52 -4.94 -13.43
C PHE A 55 -19.44 -5.95 -14.11
N SER A 56 -20.68 -5.57 -14.35
CA SER A 56 -21.76 -6.46 -14.83
C SER A 56 -21.54 -7.05 -16.23
N SER A 57 -20.57 -6.51 -16.97
CA SER A 57 -20.15 -7.02 -18.27
C SER A 57 -18.65 -6.96 -18.42
N VAL A 58 -18.05 -7.99 -18.99
CA VAL A 58 -16.62 -8.04 -19.34
C VAL A 58 -16.24 -6.95 -20.36
N SER A 59 -17.19 -6.45 -21.14
CA SER A 59 -17.01 -5.37 -22.13
C SER A 59 -17.25 -3.97 -21.55
N GLN A 60 -17.55 -3.83 -20.25
CA GLN A 60 -17.74 -2.54 -19.62
C GLN A 60 -16.47 -1.71 -19.74
N LYS A 61 -16.59 -0.47 -20.22
CA LYS A 61 -15.46 0.46 -20.37
C LYS A 61 -15.08 1.04 -19.03
N ILE A 62 -13.79 1.12 -18.78
CA ILE A 62 -13.17 1.63 -17.56
C ILE A 62 -12.01 2.53 -17.97
N GLU A 63 -11.87 3.66 -17.31
CA GLU A 63 -10.73 4.56 -17.53
C GLU A 63 -9.53 4.09 -16.71
N GLN A 64 -8.48 3.65 -17.41
CA GLN A 64 -7.19 3.32 -16.81
C GLN A 64 -6.39 4.60 -16.58
N VAL A 65 -5.87 4.75 -15.37
CA VAL A 65 -4.95 5.82 -14.99
C VAL A 65 -3.52 5.35 -15.22
N ARG A 66 -2.72 6.18 -15.87
CA ARG A 66 -1.27 5.96 -15.94
C ARG A 66 -0.63 6.45 -14.66
N VAL A 67 0.17 5.60 -14.07
CA VAL A 67 0.93 5.90 -12.86
C VAL A 67 2.41 5.70 -13.10
N GLU A 68 3.21 6.51 -12.44
CA GLU A 68 4.66 6.41 -12.41
C GLU A 68 5.10 6.27 -10.95
N ARG A 69 6.09 5.42 -10.71
CA ARG A 69 6.71 5.26 -9.40
C ARG A 69 8.08 5.88 -9.43
N ARG A 70 8.34 6.73 -8.45
CA ARG A 70 9.61 7.45 -8.30
C ARG A 70 10.15 7.23 -6.88
N PRO A 71 11.47 6.98 -6.73
CA PRO A 71 12.07 6.78 -5.41
C PRO A 71 12.30 8.12 -4.72
N TYR A 72 11.82 8.22 -3.49
CA TYR A 72 12.01 9.36 -2.62
C TYR A 72 12.56 8.91 -1.27
N GLN A 73 13.34 9.76 -0.64
CA GLN A 73 13.88 9.54 0.70
C GLN A 73 13.13 10.41 1.70
N PHE A 74 12.65 9.81 2.79
CA PHE A 74 12.05 10.53 3.90
C PHE A 74 13.11 11.39 4.60
N THR A 75 12.79 12.65 4.85
CA THR A 75 13.70 13.61 5.48
C THR A 75 13.25 14.01 6.88
N TYR A 76 12.05 14.52 7.02
CA TYR A 76 11.45 14.92 8.29
C TYR A 76 9.93 15.01 8.19
N GLU A 77 9.28 15.21 9.32
CA GLU A 77 7.83 15.49 9.38
C GLU A 77 7.56 16.82 10.08
N ASP A 78 6.46 17.43 9.71
CA ASP A 78 5.92 18.62 10.35
C ASP A 78 4.37 18.59 10.35
N ASP A 79 3.75 19.73 10.70
CA ASP A 79 2.29 19.88 10.75
C ASP A 79 1.62 19.79 9.36
N LEU A 80 2.38 19.95 8.29
CA LEU A 80 1.91 19.88 6.90
C LEU A 80 1.97 18.46 6.34
N GLY A 81 2.72 17.56 6.95
CA GLY A 81 2.87 16.17 6.53
C GLY A 81 4.29 15.65 6.62
N ALA A 82 4.57 14.63 5.82
CA ALA A 82 5.88 14.03 5.71
C ALA A 82 6.63 14.59 4.49
N HIS A 83 7.86 15.03 4.70
CA HIS A 83 8.71 15.61 3.67
C HIS A 83 9.65 14.57 3.09
N PHE A 84 9.74 14.57 1.79
CA PHE A 84 10.55 13.61 1.03
C PHE A 84 11.39 14.34 0.00
N MET A 85 12.56 13.81 -0.28
CA MET A 85 13.47 14.31 -1.29
C MET A 85 13.69 13.23 -2.36
N HIS A 86 13.53 13.60 -3.64
CA HIS A 86 13.81 12.70 -4.74
C HIS A 86 15.28 12.27 -4.73
N THR A 87 15.54 10.98 -4.87
CA THR A 87 16.91 10.43 -4.71
C THR A 87 17.91 10.87 -5.77
N GLU A 88 17.45 11.33 -6.94
CA GLU A 88 18.29 11.75 -8.05
C GLU A 88 18.23 13.25 -8.33
N THR A 89 17.02 13.84 -8.33
CA THR A 89 16.83 15.28 -8.67
C THR A 89 16.93 16.19 -7.46
N PHE A 90 16.84 15.64 -6.24
CA PHE A 90 16.83 16.37 -4.97
C PHE A 90 15.66 17.35 -4.82
N GLU A 91 14.61 17.17 -5.61
CA GLU A 91 13.37 17.91 -5.46
C GLU A 91 12.63 17.45 -4.21
N GLU A 92 12.15 18.41 -3.43
CA GLU A 92 11.37 18.12 -2.23
C GLU A 92 9.88 18.10 -2.54
N ILE A 93 9.18 17.14 -1.93
CA ILE A 93 7.73 17.05 -1.94
C ILE A 93 7.20 16.83 -0.53
N ASN A 94 5.98 17.28 -0.29
CA ASN A 94 5.24 17.01 0.94
C ASN A 94 4.11 16.02 0.64
N ILE A 95 3.98 15.00 1.46
CA ILE A 95 2.95 13.95 1.32
C ILE A 95 2.15 13.86 2.61
N ASP A 96 0.82 13.88 2.49
CA ASP A 96 -0.07 13.64 3.63
C ASP A 96 0.17 12.21 4.18
N LYS A 97 0.31 12.09 5.49
CA LYS A 97 0.55 10.81 6.19
C LYS A 97 -0.50 9.74 5.86
N ASN A 98 -1.73 10.16 5.55
CA ASN A 98 -2.81 9.24 5.17
C ASN A 98 -2.58 8.55 3.81
N LEU A 99 -1.70 9.09 2.98
CA LEU A 99 -1.31 8.52 1.68
C LEU A 99 -0.13 7.55 1.79
N ILE A 100 0.41 7.35 3.00
CA ILE A 100 1.58 6.53 3.26
C ILE A 100 1.13 5.30 4.05
N ASP A 101 1.21 4.13 3.41
CA ASP A 101 0.90 2.87 4.09
C ASP A 101 1.98 2.54 5.13
N ASN A 102 1.55 2.15 6.34
CA ASN A 102 2.44 1.80 7.46
C ASN A 102 3.43 2.91 7.84
N TYR A 103 2.97 4.15 7.86
CA TYR A 103 3.79 5.32 8.19
C TYR A 103 4.56 5.18 9.52
N ASP A 104 3.99 4.50 10.50
CA ASP A 104 4.58 4.22 11.81
C ASP A 104 5.86 3.37 11.76
N LEU A 105 6.09 2.66 10.65
CA LEU A 105 7.31 1.89 10.40
C LEU A 105 8.40 2.69 9.66
N MET A 106 8.13 3.94 9.30
CA MET A 106 9.07 4.74 8.54
C MET A 106 10.18 5.31 9.43
N ALA A 107 11.42 4.97 9.09
CA ALA A 107 12.61 5.51 9.75
C ALA A 107 13.18 6.73 9.00
N ASP A 108 13.96 7.55 9.70
CA ASP A 108 14.68 8.66 9.09
C ASP A 108 15.59 8.16 7.96
N GLY A 109 15.53 8.83 6.81
CA GLY A 109 16.30 8.45 5.64
C GLY A 109 15.75 7.25 4.86
N GLN A 110 14.58 6.72 5.24
CA GLN A 110 13.96 5.59 4.56
C GLN A 110 13.61 5.95 3.12
N ILE A 111 13.99 5.07 2.17
CA ILE A 111 13.57 5.21 0.77
C ILE A 111 12.20 4.57 0.62
N VAL A 112 11.30 5.29 -0.04
CA VAL A 112 9.93 4.86 -0.36
C VAL A 112 9.70 5.00 -1.86
N GLU A 113 8.76 4.23 -2.40
CA GLU A 113 8.26 4.43 -3.75
C GLU A 113 7.00 5.31 -3.72
N VAL A 114 7.09 6.49 -4.30
CA VAL A 114 5.96 7.42 -4.44
C VAL A 114 5.28 7.21 -5.78
N MET A 115 3.99 6.94 -5.74
CA MET A 115 3.17 6.74 -6.92
C MET A 115 2.54 8.05 -7.35
N PHE A 116 2.79 8.46 -8.58
CA PHE A 116 2.24 9.68 -9.20
C PHE A 116 1.21 9.35 -10.27
N HIS A 117 0.17 10.16 -10.32
CA HIS A 117 -0.71 10.23 -11.48
C HIS A 117 -0.01 10.97 -12.61
N THR A 118 0.37 10.29 -13.68
CA THR A 118 1.24 10.85 -14.74
C THR A 118 0.67 12.11 -15.41
N GLU A 119 -0.65 12.18 -15.61
CA GLU A 119 -1.27 13.33 -16.31
C GLU A 119 -1.54 14.53 -15.39
N ARG A 120 -1.72 14.28 -14.08
CA ARG A 120 -2.03 15.33 -13.09
C ARG A 120 -0.81 15.74 -12.27
N GLU A 121 0.30 15.04 -12.40
CA GLU A 121 1.52 15.15 -11.56
C GLU A 121 1.19 15.17 -10.06
N ALA A 122 0.15 14.46 -9.67
CA ALA A 122 -0.34 14.40 -8.30
C ALA A 122 0.14 13.12 -7.61
N VAL A 123 0.54 13.24 -6.35
CA VAL A 123 0.86 12.09 -5.50
C VAL A 123 -0.42 11.30 -5.22
N LEU A 124 -0.39 10.01 -5.46
CA LEU A 124 -1.49 9.09 -5.18
C LEU A 124 -1.25 8.30 -3.89
N SER A 125 -0.05 7.82 -3.69
CA SER A 125 0.35 7.09 -2.47
C SER A 125 1.87 7.03 -2.36
N ALA A 126 2.35 6.69 -1.16
CA ALA A 126 3.75 6.32 -0.95
C ALA A 126 3.79 4.95 -0.25
N GLU A 127 4.63 4.06 -0.75
CA GLU A 127 4.75 2.70 -0.28
C GLU A 127 6.16 2.45 0.25
N LEU A 128 6.24 1.89 1.47
CA LEU A 128 7.50 1.39 2.02
C LEU A 128 7.93 0.12 1.28
N PRO A 129 9.23 -0.19 1.25
CA PRO A 129 9.70 -1.47 0.74
C PRO A 129 9.00 -2.64 1.44
N PRO A 130 8.76 -3.78 0.75
CA PRO A 130 8.07 -4.93 1.33
C PRO A 130 8.85 -5.60 2.48
N VAL A 131 10.13 -5.32 2.58
CA VAL A 131 11.02 -5.80 3.65
C VAL A 131 11.80 -4.62 4.19
N LEU A 132 11.79 -4.47 5.52
CA LEU A 132 12.52 -3.44 6.26
C LEU A 132 13.42 -4.08 7.31
N ASP A 133 14.65 -3.61 7.42
CA ASP A 133 15.55 -3.95 8.51
C ASP A 133 15.29 -2.99 9.68
N MET A 134 14.86 -3.52 10.82
CA MET A 134 14.50 -2.73 11.99
C MET A 134 15.17 -3.29 13.24
N GLU A 135 15.62 -2.40 14.10
CA GLU A 135 16.18 -2.77 15.41
C GLU A 135 15.05 -2.92 16.43
N VAL A 136 15.05 -4.03 17.15
CA VAL A 136 14.12 -4.24 18.27
C VAL A 136 14.68 -3.53 19.50
N THR A 137 14.01 -2.48 19.95
CA THR A 137 14.43 -1.69 21.12
C THR A 137 13.90 -2.25 22.43
N TYR A 138 12.73 -2.90 22.39
CA TYR A 138 12.12 -3.54 23.56
C TYR A 138 11.28 -4.75 23.15
N THR A 139 11.38 -5.82 23.92
CA THR A 139 10.47 -6.97 23.83
C THR A 139 10.46 -7.72 25.16
N GLU A 140 9.31 -8.32 25.49
CA GLU A 140 9.22 -9.18 26.67
C GLU A 140 9.96 -10.49 26.46
N PRO A 141 10.52 -11.10 27.52
CA PRO A 141 11.12 -12.42 27.42
C PRO A 141 10.07 -13.46 27.01
N GLY A 142 10.43 -14.34 26.09
CA GLY A 142 9.53 -15.44 25.67
C GLY A 142 9.34 -16.43 26.82
N ILE A 143 8.09 -16.67 27.22
CA ILE A 143 7.77 -17.67 28.27
C ILE A 143 7.90 -19.05 27.64
N LYS A 144 8.83 -19.86 28.13
CA LYS A 144 8.94 -21.28 27.81
C LYS A 144 7.79 -22.03 28.51
N GLY A 145 6.72 -22.34 27.78
CA GLY A 145 5.59 -23.08 28.36
C GLY A 145 4.40 -23.31 27.44
N ASP A 146 4.20 -22.47 26.43
CA ASP A 146 3.12 -22.66 25.46
C ASP A 146 3.56 -23.58 24.31
N THR A 147 3.56 -24.86 24.57
CA THR A 147 4.01 -25.93 23.64
C THR A 147 2.90 -26.38 22.67
N ALA A 148 1.82 -25.67 22.51
CA ALA A 148 0.70 -26.21 21.77
C ALA A 148 0.36 -25.47 20.44
N SER A 149 1.06 -24.40 20.07
CA SER A 149 0.75 -23.70 18.82
C SER A 149 2.00 -23.12 18.17
N THR A 150 2.32 -23.61 17.00
CA THR A 150 3.51 -23.30 16.18
C THR A 150 3.59 -21.86 15.66
N SER A 151 2.85 -20.93 16.21
CA SER A 151 2.81 -19.53 15.77
C SER A 151 2.64 -18.53 16.91
N SER A 152 3.19 -18.81 18.09
CA SER A 152 3.16 -17.84 19.19
C SER A 152 4.09 -16.68 18.86
N LEU A 153 3.51 -15.51 18.66
CA LEU A 153 4.20 -14.24 18.43
C LEU A 153 4.07 -13.38 19.70
N LYS A 154 5.12 -12.63 20.01
CA LYS A 154 5.12 -11.63 21.09
C LYS A 154 5.24 -10.22 20.51
N PRO A 155 4.73 -9.19 21.23
CA PRO A 155 4.94 -7.82 20.83
C PRO A 155 6.41 -7.40 21.00
N ALA A 156 6.91 -6.62 20.09
CA ALA A 156 8.21 -5.98 20.17
C ALA A 156 8.10 -4.54 19.68
N THR A 157 8.78 -3.64 20.35
CA THR A 157 8.90 -2.24 19.91
C THR A 157 10.18 -2.11 19.09
N VAL A 158 10.06 -1.50 17.92
CA VAL A 158 11.20 -1.25 17.01
C VAL A 158 11.70 0.20 17.17
N ASN A 159 12.84 0.49 16.54
CA ASN A 159 13.52 1.78 16.61
C ASN A 159 12.67 2.99 16.19
N THR A 160 11.63 2.81 15.37
CA THR A 160 10.65 3.86 15.02
C THR A 160 9.60 4.11 16.11
N GLY A 161 9.56 3.30 17.17
CA GLY A 161 8.54 3.34 18.22
C GLY A 161 7.29 2.52 17.90
N ALA A 162 7.20 1.94 16.71
CA ALA A 162 6.09 1.08 16.32
C ALA A 162 6.15 -0.27 17.04
N THR A 163 4.99 -0.89 17.25
CA THR A 163 4.88 -2.23 17.82
C THR A 163 4.59 -3.25 16.74
N VAL A 164 5.47 -4.22 16.60
CA VAL A 164 5.37 -5.33 15.66
C VAL A 164 5.26 -6.66 16.38
N LYS A 165 4.76 -7.68 15.71
CA LYS A 165 4.72 -9.05 16.26
C LYS A 165 5.93 -9.83 15.77
N VAL A 166 6.71 -10.35 16.71
CA VAL A 166 7.92 -11.12 16.43
C VAL A 166 7.83 -12.54 17.03
N PRO A 167 8.57 -13.51 16.48
CA PRO A 167 8.70 -14.84 17.09
C PRO A 167 9.27 -14.76 18.51
N LEU A 168 8.95 -15.75 19.35
CA LEU A 168 9.35 -15.80 20.76
C LEU A 168 10.87 -15.78 21.01
N PHE A 169 11.66 -16.22 20.03
CA PHE A 169 13.12 -16.28 20.13
C PHE A 169 13.83 -14.94 19.88
N VAL A 170 13.12 -13.95 19.35
CA VAL A 170 13.68 -12.61 19.10
C VAL A 170 13.91 -11.91 20.44
N ASN A 171 15.09 -11.37 20.63
CA ASN A 171 15.51 -10.59 21.80
C ASN A 171 15.93 -9.18 21.36
N THR A 172 16.06 -8.27 22.32
CA THR A 172 16.68 -6.95 22.14
C THR A 172 18.19 -7.07 21.98
#